data_c63a7bae1d341c683bf6f5226af95c37
#
_entry.id   c63a7bae1d341c683bf6f5226af95c37
#
_cell.length_a   1.000
_cell.length_b   1.000
_cell.length_c   1.000
_cell.angle_alpha   90.00
_cell.angle_beta   90.00
_cell.angle_gamma   90.00
#
_symmetry.space_group_name_H-M   'P 1'
#
loop_
_entity.id
_entity.type
_entity.pdbx_description
1 polymer ?
#
loop_
_entity_poly.entity_id
_entity_poly.type
_entity_poly.pdbx_seq_one_letter_code
_entity_poly.pdbx_strand_id
1 'polypeptide(L)'
;MCPEKVKVGVLGATGAVGQRFVQLLQGHPWFELTALCSSERTAGKRYGEACNWLIGGAVPAHLQDVVLQECVPGPECDIMFSALPGDQATTIEKEFAAAGYAVCSNASSHRYDPDIPLLIPEVNPEHMGLIDVQKRNRGWSGFITTNPNCSTTHLVSALHPLHVRFGIQKVFVATMQAISGAGYPGVASMDILDNVVPYIGGEEEKMEQKEPHKLLGKFNGAKIEYANLVVSAHCNRVPVLDGHLEVVSIEFAQKPTQEEIIQAWRDYKPLPQQLELPSAPQPAVIYLDEPNRPQPRLDRMAGSIPGMATTAGRLRPDPLFDYKFVLLGHNTVRGAAGGSLLNAELLLAHGYLGQAAATWAGAFEVA
;
A
#
# COMPACT_ATOMS: atom_id res chain seq x y z
N MET A 1 -0.70 30.97 -5.97
CA MET A 1 -0.22 30.14 -7.09
C MET A 1 -0.16 28.71 -6.57
N CYS A 2 -0.72 27.72 -7.27
CA CYS A 2 -0.45 26.33 -6.88
C CYS A 2 1.05 26.07 -7.00
N PRO A 3 1.66 25.36 -6.05
CA PRO A 3 3.06 24.95 -6.15
C PRO A 3 3.31 24.16 -7.44
N GLU A 4 4.53 24.20 -7.95
CA GLU A 4 4.93 23.34 -9.07
C GLU A 4 4.80 21.87 -8.66
N LYS A 5 4.26 21.04 -9.56
CA LYS A 5 4.09 19.60 -9.29
C LYS A 5 5.44 18.93 -9.16
N VAL A 6 5.53 17.99 -8.22
CA VAL A 6 6.71 17.14 -8.03
C VAL A 6 6.78 16.14 -9.19
N LYS A 7 7.93 16.05 -9.84
CA LYS A 7 8.16 15.12 -10.94
C LYS A 7 8.35 13.70 -10.40
N VAL A 8 7.65 12.76 -11.00
CA VAL A 8 7.69 11.35 -10.57
C VAL A 8 7.92 10.41 -11.75
N GLY A 9 8.59 9.29 -11.47
CA GLY A 9 8.79 8.20 -12.42
C GLY A 9 8.21 6.89 -11.92
N VAL A 10 8.03 5.92 -12.84
CA VAL A 10 7.54 4.57 -12.51
C VAL A 10 8.54 3.53 -13.01
N LEU A 11 9.11 2.74 -12.10
CA LEU A 11 9.92 1.56 -12.40
C LEU A 11 8.98 0.36 -12.62
N GLY A 12 9.14 -0.34 -13.73
CA GLY A 12 8.26 -1.44 -14.11
C GLY A 12 6.90 -0.98 -14.66
N ALA A 13 6.87 0.14 -15.39
CA ALA A 13 5.67 0.81 -15.89
C ALA A 13 4.73 -0.06 -16.76
N THR A 14 5.24 -1.10 -17.39
CA THR A 14 4.45 -2.02 -18.25
C THR A 14 3.75 -3.15 -17.49
N GLY A 15 4.12 -3.37 -16.23
CA GLY A 15 3.49 -4.38 -15.35
C GLY A 15 2.14 -3.92 -14.80
N ALA A 16 1.34 -4.85 -14.25
CA ALA A 16 -0.01 -4.55 -13.76
C ALA A 16 -0.03 -3.44 -12.68
N VAL A 17 0.87 -3.46 -11.72
CA VAL A 17 1.00 -2.41 -10.68
C VAL A 17 1.56 -1.13 -11.27
N GLY A 18 2.53 -1.21 -12.20
CA GLY A 18 3.06 -0.05 -12.92
C GLY A 18 1.98 0.71 -13.70
N GLN A 19 1.12 -0.03 -14.42
CA GLN A 19 -0.04 0.54 -15.11
C GLN A 19 -1.03 1.22 -14.13
N ARG A 20 -1.20 0.64 -12.94
CA ARG A 20 -2.04 1.25 -11.89
C ARG A 20 -1.46 2.58 -11.41
N PHE A 21 -0.14 2.70 -11.24
CA PHE A 21 0.50 4.00 -11.00
C PHE A 21 0.23 4.99 -12.12
N VAL A 22 0.45 4.57 -13.37
CA VAL A 22 0.16 5.40 -14.54
C VAL A 22 -1.29 5.90 -14.51
N GLN A 23 -2.25 5.04 -14.20
CA GLN A 23 -3.66 5.43 -14.09
C GLN A 23 -3.92 6.43 -12.95
N LEU A 24 -3.41 6.15 -11.75
CA LEU A 24 -3.66 6.99 -10.55
C LEU A 24 -2.96 8.36 -10.61
N LEU A 25 -1.87 8.45 -11.34
CA LEU A 25 -1.14 9.70 -11.56
C LEU A 25 -1.81 10.62 -12.61
N GLN A 26 -2.83 10.12 -13.35
CA GLN A 26 -3.55 10.98 -14.29
C GLN A 26 -4.28 12.10 -13.58
N GLY A 27 -3.86 13.35 -13.86
CA GLY A 27 -4.47 14.53 -13.25
C GLY A 27 -4.22 14.68 -11.74
N HIS A 28 -3.25 13.95 -11.18
CA HIS A 28 -2.91 14.07 -9.76
C HIS A 28 -2.56 15.53 -9.39
N PRO A 29 -3.10 16.08 -8.29
CA PRO A 29 -2.91 17.49 -7.98
C PRO A 29 -1.46 17.87 -7.65
N TRP A 30 -0.67 16.96 -7.05
CA TRP A 30 0.67 17.23 -6.55
C TRP A 30 1.79 16.63 -7.39
N PHE A 31 1.51 15.56 -8.15
CA PHE A 31 2.53 14.80 -8.88
C PHE A 31 2.33 14.89 -10.38
N GLU A 32 3.45 14.95 -11.11
CA GLU A 32 3.52 14.90 -12.57
C GLU A 32 4.34 13.70 -13.01
N LEU A 33 3.75 12.81 -13.80
CA LEU A 33 4.43 11.64 -14.34
C LEU A 33 5.33 12.06 -15.51
N THR A 34 6.67 12.00 -15.30
CA THR A 34 7.67 12.42 -16.29
C THR A 34 8.52 11.29 -16.82
N ALA A 35 8.59 10.14 -16.14
CA ALA A 35 9.42 9.01 -16.55
C ALA A 35 8.68 7.66 -16.43
N LEU A 36 8.80 6.84 -17.49
CA LEU A 36 8.32 5.47 -17.52
C LEU A 36 9.51 4.54 -17.79
N CYS A 37 9.87 3.72 -16.81
CA CYS A 37 10.99 2.80 -16.90
C CYS A 37 10.51 1.35 -17.00
N SER A 38 11.23 0.55 -17.78
CA SER A 38 10.91 -0.86 -17.99
C SER A 38 12.18 -1.71 -18.16
N SER A 39 12.00 -3.04 -18.27
CA SER A 39 13.12 -3.95 -18.53
C SER A 39 13.80 -3.66 -19.89
N GLU A 40 15.06 -4.06 -20.03
CA GLU A 40 15.85 -3.97 -21.27
C GLU A 40 15.10 -4.46 -22.50
N ARG A 41 14.22 -5.46 -22.36
CA ARG A 41 13.41 -6.01 -23.47
C ARG A 41 12.46 -4.97 -24.09
N THR A 42 12.00 -4.00 -23.30
CA THR A 42 10.99 -3.00 -23.71
C THR A 42 11.49 -1.56 -23.63
N ALA A 43 12.62 -1.30 -23.02
CA ALA A 43 13.28 0.00 -23.04
C ALA A 43 13.59 0.42 -24.50
N GLY A 44 13.48 1.70 -24.79
CA GLY A 44 13.61 2.27 -26.13
C GLY A 44 12.36 2.16 -27.03
N LYS A 45 11.34 1.40 -26.62
CA LYS A 45 10.05 1.30 -27.35
C LYS A 45 9.07 2.34 -26.83
N ARG A 46 8.06 2.65 -27.65
CA ARG A 46 6.94 3.50 -27.22
C ARG A 46 6.07 2.75 -26.23
N TYR A 47 5.59 3.46 -25.20
CA TYR A 47 4.76 2.86 -24.16
C TYR A 47 3.52 2.17 -24.69
N GLY A 48 2.80 2.81 -25.63
CA GLY A 48 1.61 2.23 -26.26
C GLY A 48 1.87 0.95 -27.07
N GLU A 49 3.09 0.77 -27.59
CA GLU A 49 3.48 -0.44 -28.33
C GLU A 49 3.95 -1.57 -27.40
N ALA A 50 4.63 -1.21 -26.32
CA ALA A 50 5.26 -2.16 -25.40
C ALA A 50 4.33 -2.65 -24.27
N CYS A 51 3.30 -1.86 -23.94
CA CYS A 51 2.41 -2.10 -22.84
C CYS A 51 1.16 -2.88 -23.27
N ASN A 52 0.98 -4.09 -22.70
CA ASN A 52 -0.32 -4.75 -22.74
C ASN A 52 -1.21 -4.13 -21.66
N TRP A 53 -2.06 -3.17 -22.03
CA TRP A 53 -2.86 -2.41 -21.08
C TRP A 53 -3.97 -3.25 -20.45
N LEU A 54 -3.93 -3.43 -19.11
CA LEU A 54 -4.77 -4.35 -18.36
C LEU A 54 -5.85 -3.64 -17.50
N ILE A 55 -5.76 -2.31 -17.37
CA ILE A 55 -6.52 -1.54 -16.34
C ILE A 55 -7.92 -1.11 -16.83
N GLY A 56 -8.34 -1.62 -17.98
CA GLY A 56 -9.58 -1.17 -18.63
C GLY A 56 -9.41 0.15 -19.40
N GLY A 57 -10.24 0.36 -20.42
CA GLY A 57 -10.06 1.47 -21.34
C GLY A 57 -8.84 1.29 -22.24
N ALA A 58 -8.11 2.38 -22.52
CA ALA A 58 -6.91 2.40 -23.34
C ALA A 58 -5.76 3.11 -22.62
N VAL A 59 -4.53 2.88 -23.07
CA VAL A 59 -3.37 3.68 -22.66
C VAL A 59 -3.70 5.17 -22.85
N PRO A 60 -3.45 6.03 -21.84
CA PRO A 60 -3.68 7.46 -21.97
C PRO A 60 -3.01 8.05 -23.21
N ALA A 61 -3.76 8.80 -24.02
CA ALA A 61 -3.31 9.24 -25.35
C ALA A 61 -1.97 9.98 -25.33
N HIS A 62 -1.73 10.82 -24.33
CA HIS A 62 -0.49 11.58 -24.18
C HIS A 62 0.71 10.74 -23.75
N LEU A 63 0.50 9.49 -23.33
CA LEU A 63 1.58 8.55 -22.95
C LEU A 63 1.89 7.52 -24.04
N GLN A 64 1.06 7.40 -25.07
CA GLN A 64 1.23 6.38 -26.10
C GLN A 64 2.60 6.44 -26.77
N ASP A 65 3.07 7.66 -27.07
CA ASP A 65 4.34 7.90 -27.78
C ASP A 65 5.53 8.12 -26.83
N VAL A 66 5.34 8.07 -25.50
CA VAL A 66 6.43 8.18 -24.53
C VAL A 66 7.38 7.01 -24.68
N VAL A 67 8.67 7.30 -24.86
CA VAL A 67 9.71 6.28 -24.98
C VAL A 67 10.06 5.75 -23.59
N LEU A 68 9.98 4.44 -23.43
CA LEU A 68 10.35 3.74 -22.19
C LEU A 68 11.86 3.83 -21.95
N GLN A 69 12.24 4.18 -20.73
CA GLN A 69 13.63 4.24 -20.29
C GLN A 69 14.05 2.93 -19.61
N GLU A 70 15.35 2.69 -19.51
CA GLU A 70 15.88 1.61 -18.69
C GLU A 70 15.69 1.89 -17.19
N CYS A 71 15.66 0.85 -16.38
CA CYS A 71 15.56 0.98 -14.92
C CYS A 71 16.95 1.24 -14.30
N VAL A 72 17.58 2.35 -14.73
CA VAL A 72 18.85 2.85 -14.20
C VAL A 72 18.72 4.31 -13.79
N PRO A 73 19.46 4.82 -12.77
CA PRO A 73 19.45 6.24 -12.41
C PRO A 73 19.78 7.14 -13.61
N GLY A 74 18.97 8.17 -13.82
CA GLY A 74 19.09 9.11 -14.93
C GLY A 74 17.82 9.93 -15.19
N PRO A 75 16.59 9.42 -14.96
CA PRO A 75 15.38 10.19 -15.16
C PRO A 75 15.35 11.48 -14.32
N GLU A 76 14.90 12.58 -14.91
CA GLU A 76 14.72 13.85 -14.19
C GLU A 76 13.40 13.83 -13.40
N CYS A 77 13.44 13.23 -12.22
CA CYS A 77 12.32 13.21 -11.27
C CYS A 77 12.81 13.09 -9.82
N ASP A 78 11.96 13.44 -8.87
CA ASP A 78 12.28 13.43 -7.44
C ASP A 78 11.91 12.09 -6.78
N ILE A 79 10.84 11.45 -7.27
CA ILE A 79 10.28 10.22 -6.72
C ILE A 79 10.25 9.13 -7.80
N MET A 80 10.63 7.91 -7.40
CA MET A 80 10.44 6.71 -8.20
C MET A 80 9.44 5.78 -7.51
N PHE A 81 8.29 5.57 -8.13
CA PHE A 81 7.37 4.52 -7.72
C PHE A 81 7.84 3.18 -8.30
N SER A 82 8.18 2.23 -7.43
CA SER A 82 8.68 0.93 -7.87
C SER A 82 7.59 -0.13 -7.89
N ALA A 83 7.37 -0.71 -9.07
CA ALA A 83 6.54 -1.87 -9.35
C ALA A 83 7.36 -3.04 -9.92
N LEU A 84 8.64 -3.11 -9.53
CA LEU A 84 9.57 -4.15 -9.96
C LEU A 84 9.29 -5.49 -9.27
N PRO A 85 9.60 -6.62 -9.94
CA PRO A 85 9.71 -7.91 -9.27
C PRO A 85 10.75 -7.87 -8.15
N GLY A 86 10.55 -8.65 -7.08
CA GLY A 86 11.38 -8.57 -5.87
C GLY A 86 12.86 -8.84 -6.08
N ASP A 87 13.21 -9.75 -6.99
CA ASP A 87 14.59 -10.05 -7.37
C ASP A 87 15.32 -8.83 -7.96
N GLN A 88 14.67 -8.12 -8.87
CA GLN A 88 15.21 -6.92 -9.50
C GLN A 88 15.19 -5.71 -8.56
N ALA A 89 14.12 -5.55 -7.79
CA ALA A 89 13.97 -4.45 -6.82
C ALA A 89 15.12 -4.41 -5.81
N THR A 90 15.63 -5.55 -5.38
CA THR A 90 16.72 -5.66 -4.39
C THR A 90 17.96 -4.84 -4.76
N THR A 91 18.28 -4.73 -6.03
CA THR A 91 19.48 -4.01 -6.53
C THR A 91 19.09 -2.63 -7.07
N ILE A 92 18.12 -2.58 -7.97
CA ILE A 92 17.74 -1.35 -8.69
C ILE A 92 17.28 -0.25 -7.72
N GLU A 93 16.45 -0.58 -6.74
CA GLU A 93 15.95 0.40 -5.77
C GLU A 93 17.08 1.03 -4.93
N LYS A 94 18.10 0.25 -4.58
CA LYS A 94 19.29 0.75 -3.88
C LYS A 94 20.12 1.70 -4.75
N GLU A 95 20.26 1.39 -6.03
CA GLU A 95 20.97 2.24 -6.99
C GLU A 95 20.28 3.60 -7.12
N PHE A 96 18.94 3.62 -7.26
CA PHE A 96 18.18 4.86 -7.28
C PHE A 96 18.28 5.65 -5.98
N ALA A 97 18.14 4.99 -4.83
CA ALA A 97 18.27 5.65 -3.53
C ALA A 97 19.69 6.23 -3.31
N ALA A 98 20.73 5.50 -3.70
CA ALA A 98 22.11 5.98 -3.64
C ALA A 98 22.34 7.19 -4.56
N ALA A 99 21.68 7.23 -5.73
CA ALA A 99 21.72 8.35 -6.67
C ALA A 99 20.87 9.56 -6.24
N GLY A 100 20.15 9.49 -5.11
CA GLY A 100 19.43 10.61 -4.54
C GLY A 100 17.91 10.61 -4.71
N TYR A 101 17.34 9.57 -5.33
CA TYR A 101 15.89 9.47 -5.50
C TYR A 101 15.18 9.03 -4.23
N ALA A 102 13.95 9.53 -4.04
CA ALA A 102 13.01 8.93 -3.10
C ALA A 102 12.30 7.75 -3.78
N VAL A 103 12.53 6.53 -3.29
CA VAL A 103 11.93 5.32 -3.86
C VAL A 103 10.76 4.86 -2.99
N CYS A 104 9.54 4.86 -3.55
CA CYS A 104 8.35 4.30 -2.93
C CYS A 104 8.08 2.91 -3.52
N SER A 105 8.46 1.86 -2.79
CA SER A 105 8.48 0.48 -3.27
C SER A 105 7.24 -0.31 -2.92
N ASN A 106 6.71 -1.06 -3.90
CA ASN A 106 5.70 -2.12 -3.68
C ASN A 106 6.33 -3.52 -3.54
N ALA A 107 7.61 -3.67 -3.87
CA ALA A 107 8.30 -4.95 -3.74
C ALA A 107 8.46 -5.38 -2.28
N SER A 108 8.58 -6.68 -2.06
CA SER A 108 8.79 -7.23 -0.72
C SER A 108 10.24 -7.17 -0.25
N SER A 109 11.18 -6.83 -1.14
CA SER A 109 12.64 -7.00 -0.96
C SER A 109 13.20 -6.28 0.26
N HIS A 110 12.71 -5.08 0.55
CA HIS A 110 13.25 -4.22 1.62
C HIS A 110 12.34 -4.05 2.83
N ARG A 111 11.19 -4.73 2.87
CA ARG A 111 10.20 -4.56 3.95
C ARG A 111 10.75 -4.87 5.34
N TYR A 112 11.74 -5.75 5.42
CA TYR A 112 12.29 -6.23 6.69
C TYR A 112 13.67 -5.66 7.02
N ASP A 113 14.23 -4.84 6.14
CA ASP A 113 15.45 -4.09 6.44
C ASP A 113 15.19 -3.22 7.69
N PRO A 114 16.12 -3.21 8.66
CA PRO A 114 15.86 -2.56 9.96
C PRO A 114 15.79 -1.04 9.87
N ASP A 115 16.41 -0.45 8.85
CA ASP A 115 16.49 0.99 8.60
C ASP A 115 15.59 1.46 7.46
N ILE A 116 14.74 0.57 6.90
CA ILE A 116 13.77 0.94 5.85
C ILE A 116 12.36 0.93 6.45
N PRO A 117 11.62 2.06 6.35
CA PRO A 117 10.27 2.12 6.84
C PRO A 117 9.31 1.26 6.01
N LEU A 118 8.49 0.48 6.70
CA LEU A 118 7.31 -0.18 6.16
C LEU A 118 6.10 0.67 6.57
N LEU A 119 5.42 1.31 5.61
CA LEU A 119 4.47 2.37 5.89
C LEU A 119 3.04 2.03 5.47
N ILE A 120 2.13 2.33 6.37
CA ILE A 120 0.72 2.61 6.12
C ILE A 120 0.46 4.00 6.72
N PRO A 121 0.28 5.06 5.92
CA PRO A 121 0.19 6.44 6.41
C PRO A 121 -0.80 6.66 7.55
N GLU A 122 -1.90 5.93 7.56
CA GLU A 122 -2.93 6.00 8.61
C GLU A 122 -2.52 5.30 9.91
N VAL A 123 -1.50 4.44 9.88
CA VAL A 123 -1.14 3.57 11.01
C VAL A 123 0.12 4.04 11.72
N ASN A 124 1.18 4.28 10.96
CA ASN A 124 2.52 4.46 11.52
C ASN A 124 3.33 5.57 10.82
N PRO A 125 2.77 6.79 10.70
CA PRO A 125 3.48 7.90 10.05
C PRO A 125 4.83 8.22 10.70
N GLU A 126 4.99 8.01 12.00
CA GLU A 126 6.25 8.24 12.73
C GLU A 126 7.39 7.32 12.29
N HIS A 127 7.09 6.19 11.63
CA HIS A 127 8.11 5.31 11.07
C HIS A 127 8.92 5.97 9.94
N MET A 128 8.44 7.09 9.37
CA MET A 128 9.23 7.91 8.43
C MET A 128 10.57 8.36 9.04
N GLY A 129 10.68 8.49 10.36
CA GLY A 129 11.94 8.78 11.06
C GLY A 129 13.07 7.78 10.78
N LEU A 130 12.75 6.55 10.31
CA LEU A 130 13.76 5.61 9.82
C LEU A 130 14.50 6.10 8.56
N ILE A 131 13.94 7.04 7.79
CA ILE A 131 14.60 7.62 6.61
C ILE A 131 15.92 8.28 7.01
N ASP A 132 15.94 9.04 8.11
CA ASP A 132 17.15 9.67 8.60
C ASP A 132 18.18 8.65 9.11
N VAL A 133 17.70 7.57 9.74
CA VAL A 133 18.55 6.44 10.14
C VAL A 133 19.14 5.76 8.91
N GLN A 134 18.32 5.50 7.88
CA GLN A 134 18.72 4.88 6.62
C GLN A 134 19.81 5.70 5.91
N LYS A 135 19.58 7.02 5.75
CA LYS A 135 20.54 7.92 5.11
C LYS A 135 21.90 7.90 5.83
N ARG A 136 21.89 7.94 7.17
CA ARG A 136 23.14 7.86 7.97
C ARG A 136 23.84 6.52 7.82
N ASN A 137 23.09 5.41 7.89
CA ASN A 137 23.66 4.07 7.85
C ASN A 137 24.25 3.71 6.48
N ARG A 138 23.59 4.15 5.41
CA ARG A 138 23.93 3.77 4.03
C ARG A 138 24.72 4.82 3.27
N GLY A 139 24.83 6.04 3.79
CA GLY A 139 25.51 7.17 3.12
C GLY A 139 24.78 7.64 1.87
N TRP A 140 23.45 7.43 1.79
CA TRP A 140 22.63 7.83 0.66
C TRP A 140 22.05 9.23 0.84
N SER A 141 21.91 9.96 -0.27
CA SER A 141 21.15 11.22 -0.29
C SER A 141 19.66 10.99 -0.51
N GLY A 142 19.29 9.96 -1.26
CA GLY A 142 17.91 9.48 -1.38
C GLY A 142 17.57 8.45 -0.30
N PHE A 143 16.44 7.75 -0.51
CA PHE A 143 15.96 6.75 0.43
C PHE A 143 14.95 5.78 -0.21
N ILE A 144 14.66 4.69 0.48
CA ILE A 144 13.60 3.72 0.14
C ILE A 144 12.56 3.73 1.25
N THR A 145 11.29 3.77 0.87
CA THR A 145 10.14 3.40 1.71
C THR A 145 9.39 2.24 1.08
N THR A 146 8.75 1.41 1.87
CA THR A 146 8.06 0.21 1.37
C THR A 146 6.60 0.17 1.79
N ASN A 147 5.75 -0.39 0.93
CA ASN A 147 4.39 -0.80 1.27
C ASN A 147 4.38 -2.21 1.84
N PRO A 148 3.47 -2.55 2.76
CA PRO A 148 3.25 -3.93 3.19
C PRO A 148 2.58 -4.78 2.09
N ASN A 149 2.40 -6.07 2.38
CA ASN A 149 1.55 -6.95 1.61
C ASN A 149 0.13 -6.38 1.50
N CYS A 150 -0.53 -6.63 0.37
CA CYS A 150 -1.85 -6.05 0.09
C CYS A 150 -2.93 -6.48 1.09
N SER A 151 -2.93 -7.73 1.54
CA SER A 151 -3.83 -8.18 2.61
C SER A 151 -3.45 -7.54 3.94
N THR A 152 -2.16 -7.58 4.32
CA THR A 152 -1.69 -6.92 5.55
C THR A 152 -2.08 -5.44 5.61
N THR A 153 -2.08 -4.73 4.47
CA THR A 153 -2.51 -3.33 4.42
C THR A 153 -3.94 -3.16 4.94
N HIS A 154 -4.88 -3.96 4.44
CA HIS A 154 -6.28 -3.84 4.84
C HIS A 154 -6.53 -4.35 6.25
N LEU A 155 -5.91 -5.47 6.62
CA LEU A 155 -5.96 -6.01 7.97
C LEU A 155 -5.51 -4.98 9.00
N VAL A 156 -4.29 -4.46 8.86
CA VAL A 156 -3.70 -3.54 9.85
C VAL A 156 -4.41 -2.19 9.86
N SER A 157 -4.87 -1.67 8.71
CA SER A 157 -5.67 -0.43 8.66
C SER A 157 -6.95 -0.53 9.50
N ALA A 158 -7.63 -1.69 9.49
CA ALA A 158 -8.82 -1.91 10.31
C ALA A 158 -8.49 -2.25 11.78
N LEU A 159 -7.36 -2.93 12.03
CA LEU A 159 -6.95 -3.31 13.39
C LEU A 159 -6.38 -2.13 14.18
N HIS A 160 -5.71 -1.18 13.55
CA HIS A 160 -5.00 -0.10 14.24
C HIS A 160 -5.89 0.72 15.21
N PRO A 161 -7.06 1.27 14.80
CA PRO A 161 -7.91 2.00 15.73
C PRO A 161 -8.41 1.15 16.90
N LEU A 162 -8.57 -0.16 16.69
CA LEU A 162 -8.96 -1.11 17.74
C LEU A 162 -7.78 -1.43 18.65
N HIS A 163 -6.59 -1.59 18.11
CA HIS A 163 -5.37 -1.86 18.87
C HIS A 163 -5.01 -0.70 19.81
N VAL A 164 -5.12 0.53 19.31
CA VAL A 164 -4.83 1.73 20.09
C VAL A 164 -5.83 1.91 21.25
N ARG A 165 -7.12 1.58 21.03
CA ARG A 165 -8.17 1.80 22.05
C ARG A 165 -8.29 0.66 23.04
N PHE A 166 -8.17 -0.60 22.62
CA PHE A 166 -8.55 -1.78 23.41
C PHE A 166 -7.41 -2.78 23.61
N GLY A 167 -6.30 -2.62 22.90
CA GLY A 167 -5.21 -3.59 22.86
C GLY A 167 -5.62 -4.91 22.21
N ILE A 168 -4.92 -5.32 21.17
CA ILE A 168 -5.16 -6.61 20.49
C ILE A 168 -4.14 -7.61 21.00
N GLN A 169 -4.61 -8.80 21.40
CA GLN A 169 -3.78 -9.90 21.86
C GLN A 169 -3.61 -10.98 20.79
N LYS A 170 -4.73 -11.40 20.16
CA LYS A 170 -4.71 -12.46 19.14
C LYS A 170 -5.58 -12.09 17.95
N VAL A 171 -5.13 -12.48 16.80
CA VAL A 171 -5.85 -12.36 15.52
C VAL A 171 -5.76 -13.69 14.78
N PHE A 172 -6.90 -14.21 14.39
CA PHE A 172 -6.99 -15.24 13.36
C PHE A 172 -7.53 -14.59 12.09
N VAL A 173 -6.89 -14.84 10.95
CA VAL A 173 -7.33 -14.32 9.66
C VAL A 173 -7.26 -15.40 8.59
N ALA A 174 -8.34 -15.54 7.80
CA ALA A 174 -8.30 -16.31 6.56
C ALA A 174 -8.64 -15.38 5.40
N THR A 175 -7.74 -15.31 4.42
CA THR A 175 -7.89 -14.43 3.26
C THR A 175 -8.45 -15.18 2.07
N MET A 176 -9.27 -14.49 1.28
CA MET A 176 -9.72 -14.90 -0.06
C MET A 176 -9.19 -13.87 -1.05
N GLN A 177 -7.99 -14.14 -1.58
CA GLN A 177 -7.25 -13.17 -2.37
C GLN A 177 -7.57 -13.28 -3.86
N ALA A 178 -7.79 -12.14 -4.48
CA ALA A 178 -8.07 -11.98 -5.89
C ALA A 178 -6.86 -12.37 -6.78
N ILE A 179 -7.12 -12.86 -7.99
CA ILE A 179 -6.10 -13.33 -8.94
C ILE A 179 -5.14 -12.21 -9.40
N SER A 180 -5.58 -10.95 -9.44
CA SER A 180 -4.71 -9.82 -9.79
C SER A 180 -3.54 -9.62 -8.83
N GLY A 181 -3.64 -10.15 -7.59
CA GLY A 181 -2.53 -10.16 -6.62
C GLY A 181 -1.32 -11.00 -7.04
N ALA A 182 -1.50 -11.93 -7.98
CA ALA A 182 -0.40 -12.70 -8.57
C ALA A 182 0.38 -11.93 -9.65
N GLY A 183 -0.04 -10.70 -10.01
CA GLY A 183 0.49 -9.99 -11.17
C GLY A 183 0.04 -10.62 -12.49
N TYR A 184 0.44 -10.02 -13.64
CA TYR A 184 0.12 -10.58 -14.94
C TYR A 184 1.16 -11.65 -15.34
N PRO A 185 0.76 -12.79 -15.89
CA PRO A 185 -0.58 -13.17 -16.39
C PRO A 185 -1.55 -13.70 -15.33
N GLY A 186 -1.27 -13.60 -14.05
CA GLY A 186 -2.12 -14.09 -12.97
C GLY A 186 -1.84 -15.56 -12.64
N VAL A 187 -2.88 -16.30 -12.30
CA VAL A 187 -2.87 -17.74 -12.06
C VAL A 187 -3.36 -18.45 -13.31
N ALA A 188 -2.76 -19.59 -13.66
CA ALA A 188 -3.21 -20.38 -14.80
C ALA A 188 -4.70 -20.74 -14.66
N SER A 189 -5.45 -20.61 -15.74
CA SER A 189 -6.91 -20.75 -15.71
C SER A 189 -7.38 -22.09 -15.13
N MET A 190 -6.69 -23.18 -15.45
CA MET A 190 -7.01 -24.52 -14.94
C MET A 190 -6.70 -24.72 -13.45
N ASP A 191 -5.84 -23.86 -12.88
CA ASP A 191 -5.51 -23.92 -11.45
C ASP A 191 -6.53 -23.17 -10.58
N ILE A 192 -7.22 -22.18 -11.15
CA ILE A 192 -8.08 -21.28 -10.37
C ILE A 192 -9.58 -21.37 -10.70
N LEU A 193 -9.96 -21.72 -11.93
CA LEU A 193 -11.37 -21.87 -12.28
C LEU A 193 -11.96 -23.09 -11.58
N ASP A 194 -13.15 -22.91 -10.98
CA ASP A 194 -13.83 -23.94 -10.18
C ASP A 194 -12.96 -24.47 -9.01
N ASN A 195 -12.07 -23.64 -8.47
CA ASN A 195 -11.09 -24.02 -7.46
C ASN A 195 -10.80 -22.90 -6.45
N VAL A 196 -10.31 -23.32 -5.27
CA VAL A 196 -9.66 -22.46 -4.28
C VAL A 196 -8.26 -23.01 -4.05
N VAL A 197 -7.22 -22.19 -4.29
CA VAL A 197 -5.85 -22.58 -4.06
C VAL A 197 -5.46 -22.17 -2.63
N PRO A 198 -5.28 -23.11 -1.69
CA PRO A 198 -4.75 -22.82 -0.37
C PRO A 198 -3.25 -22.53 -0.47
N TYR A 199 -2.75 -21.66 0.41
CA TYR A 199 -1.34 -21.26 0.47
C TYR A 199 -0.87 -20.43 -0.73
N ILE A 200 -0.59 -19.17 -0.45
CA ILE A 200 0.07 -18.24 -1.39
C ILE A 200 1.49 -18.01 -0.87
N GLY A 201 2.48 -18.54 -1.58
CA GLY A 201 3.88 -18.67 -1.20
C GLY A 201 4.46 -17.60 -0.26
N GLY A 202 4.66 -17.95 1.00
CA GLY A 202 5.28 -17.11 2.03
C GLY A 202 4.41 -15.96 2.55
N GLU A 203 3.12 -15.88 2.19
CA GLU A 203 2.27 -14.77 2.68
C GLU A 203 1.76 -14.98 4.10
N GLU A 204 1.52 -16.22 4.49
CA GLU A 204 1.13 -16.56 5.86
C GLU A 204 2.25 -16.17 6.85
N GLU A 205 3.48 -16.52 6.55
CA GLU A 205 4.65 -16.18 7.38
C GLU A 205 4.88 -14.66 7.48
N LYS A 206 4.57 -13.89 6.42
CA LYS A 206 4.65 -12.43 6.46
C LYS A 206 3.60 -11.84 7.40
N MET A 207 2.38 -12.36 7.36
CA MET A 207 1.29 -11.90 8.22
C MET A 207 1.47 -12.36 9.67
N GLU A 208 1.95 -13.58 9.91
CA GLU A 208 2.07 -14.15 11.25
C GLU A 208 3.27 -13.61 12.02
N GLN A 209 4.40 -13.35 11.34
CA GLN A 209 5.68 -13.18 12.02
C GLN A 209 6.31 -11.79 11.83
N LYS A 210 5.87 -11.00 10.85
CA LYS A 210 6.66 -9.83 10.43
C LYS A 210 5.86 -8.55 10.26
N GLU A 211 5.01 -8.46 9.24
CA GLU A 211 4.45 -7.17 8.83
C GLU A 211 3.53 -6.53 9.87
N PRO A 212 2.52 -7.22 10.46
CA PRO A 212 1.67 -6.60 11.47
C PRO A 212 2.45 -6.14 12.71
N HIS A 213 3.46 -6.92 13.13
CA HIS A 213 4.29 -6.59 14.28
C HIS A 213 5.13 -5.33 14.05
N LYS A 214 5.73 -5.20 12.84
CA LYS A 214 6.50 -3.99 12.46
C LYS A 214 5.58 -2.79 12.32
N LEU A 215 4.42 -2.94 11.64
CA LEU A 215 3.47 -1.87 11.37
C LEU A 215 2.81 -1.29 12.62
N LEU A 216 2.43 -2.15 13.58
CA LEU A 216 1.86 -1.75 14.87
C LEU A 216 2.92 -1.48 15.94
N GLY A 217 4.19 -1.60 15.58
CA GLY A 217 5.32 -1.30 16.45
C GLY A 217 5.52 0.20 16.65
N LYS A 218 6.48 0.56 17.49
CA LYS A 218 6.80 1.96 17.83
C LYS A 218 8.21 2.33 17.39
N PHE A 219 8.35 3.48 16.74
CA PHE A 219 9.66 4.06 16.45
C PHE A 219 10.24 4.71 17.70
N ASN A 220 11.44 4.30 18.12
CA ASN A 220 12.11 4.81 19.32
C ASN A 220 13.24 5.84 19.03
N GLY A 221 13.28 6.38 17.80
CA GLY A 221 14.33 7.29 17.33
C GLY A 221 15.50 6.62 16.61
N ALA A 222 15.62 5.28 16.69
CA ALA A 222 16.70 4.53 16.05
C ALA A 222 16.20 3.29 15.28
N LYS A 223 15.17 2.62 15.79
CA LYS A 223 14.61 1.40 15.22
C LYS A 223 13.12 1.27 15.59
N ILE A 224 12.46 0.31 14.97
CA ILE A 224 11.10 -0.09 15.35
C ILE A 224 11.14 -1.16 16.44
N GLU A 225 10.46 -0.91 17.53
CA GLU A 225 10.15 -1.89 18.56
C GLU A 225 8.83 -2.57 18.16
N TYR A 226 8.92 -3.85 17.82
CA TYR A 226 7.79 -4.59 17.26
C TYR A 226 6.67 -4.76 18.28
N ALA A 227 5.43 -4.63 17.82
CA ALA A 227 4.25 -4.90 18.64
C ALA A 227 4.18 -6.38 19.02
N ASN A 228 3.70 -6.62 20.26
CA ASN A 228 3.51 -7.98 20.78
C ASN A 228 2.05 -8.40 20.63
N LEU A 229 1.72 -9.13 19.59
CA LEU A 229 0.43 -9.77 19.35
C LEU A 229 0.65 -11.10 18.65
N VAL A 230 -0.34 -12.00 18.72
CA VAL A 230 -0.30 -13.29 18.03
C VAL A 230 -1.20 -13.21 16.80
N VAL A 231 -0.66 -13.52 15.64
CA VAL A 231 -1.42 -13.61 14.40
C VAL A 231 -1.32 -15.03 13.87
N SER A 232 -2.45 -15.62 13.50
CA SER A 232 -2.52 -16.88 12.76
C SER A 232 -3.25 -16.64 11.45
N ALA A 233 -2.65 -17.01 10.33
CA ALA A 233 -3.12 -16.67 9.00
C ALA A 233 -3.30 -17.91 8.10
N HIS A 234 -4.35 -17.89 7.26
CA HIS A 234 -4.51 -18.75 6.10
C HIS A 234 -4.68 -17.88 4.85
N CYS A 235 -3.81 -18.05 3.88
CA CYS A 235 -3.83 -17.25 2.66
C CYS A 235 -4.29 -18.08 1.45
N ASN A 236 -5.52 -17.83 0.98
CA ASN A 236 -6.12 -18.58 -0.11
C ASN A 236 -6.30 -17.70 -1.36
N ARG A 237 -6.07 -18.26 -2.55
CA ARG A 237 -6.40 -17.64 -3.84
C ARG A 237 -7.78 -18.11 -4.32
N VAL A 238 -8.62 -17.15 -4.73
CA VAL A 238 -9.99 -17.41 -5.21
C VAL A 238 -10.21 -16.81 -6.60
N PRO A 239 -11.17 -17.29 -7.40
CA PRO A 239 -11.45 -16.81 -8.76
C PRO A 239 -12.18 -15.46 -8.77
N VAL A 240 -11.64 -14.47 -8.04
CA VAL A 240 -12.09 -13.08 -8.00
C VAL A 240 -11.03 -12.22 -8.70
N LEU A 241 -11.44 -11.31 -9.58
CA LEU A 241 -10.50 -10.52 -10.35
C LEU A 241 -9.70 -9.55 -9.46
N ASP A 242 -10.39 -8.68 -8.72
CA ASP A 242 -9.83 -7.68 -7.81
C ASP A 242 -10.60 -7.65 -6.49
N GLY A 243 -9.90 -7.29 -5.42
CA GLY A 243 -10.42 -7.15 -4.06
C GLY A 243 -10.11 -8.38 -3.20
N HIS A 244 -9.27 -8.17 -2.18
CA HIS A 244 -8.99 -9.21 -1.16
C HIS A 244 -10.03 -9.11 -0.06
N LEU A 245 -10.70 -10.24 0.20
CA LEU A 245 -11.63 -10.37 1.30
C LEU A 245 -10.95 -11.19 2.41
N GLU A 246 -11.17 -10.77 3.66
CA GLU A 246 -10.54 -11.36 4.83
C GLU A 246 -11.60 -11.63 5.89
N VAL A 247 -11.66 -12.85 6.41
CA VAL A 247 -12.44 -13.17 7.61
C VAL A 247 -11.50 -13.13 8.81
N VAL A 248 -11.89 -12.35 9.82
CA VAL A 248 -11.05 -12.03 10.97
C VAL A 248 -11.78 -12.42 12.25
N SER A 249 -11.08 -13.11 13.16
CA SER A 249 -11.47 -13.30 14.55
C SER A 249 -10.42 -12.66 15.46
N ILE A 250 -10.84 -11.98 16.51
CA ILE A 250 -9.98 -11.11 17.32
C ILE A 250 -10.25 -11.27 18.83
N GLU A 251 -9.16 -11.28 19.61
CA GLU A 251 -9.17 -11.25 21.08
C GLU A 251 -8.50 -9.96 21.57
N PHE A 252 -9.14 -9.25 22.47
CA PHE A 252 -8.67 -7.99 23.02
C PHE A 252 -8.07 -8.13 24.42
N ALA A 253 -7.18 -7.22 24.80
CA ALA A 253 -6.74 -7.08 26.17
C ALA A 253 -7.87 -6.52 27.07
N GLN A 254 -8.66 -5.60 26.52
CA GLN A 254 -9.86 -5.04 27.14
C GLN A 254 -11.01 -5.22 26.15
N LYS A 255 -11.88 -6.18 26.42
CA LYS A 255 -13.00 -6.53 25.55
C LYS A 255 -13.99 -5.36 25.43
N PRO A 256 -14.10 -4.73 24.24
CA PRO A 256 -15.10 -3.69 23.99
C PRO A 256 -16.49 -4.28 23.72
N THR A 257 -17.49 -3.42 23.64
CA THR A 257 -18.79 -3.75 23.03
C THR A 257 -18.70 -3.69 21.50
N GLN A 258 -19.70 -4.23 20.79
CA GLN A 258 -19.76 -4.12 19.33
C GLN A 258 -19.89 -2.65 18.87
N GLU A 259 -20.68 -1.87 19.60
CA GLU A 259 -20.91 -0.46 19.37
C GLU A 259 -19.60 0.34 19.49
N GLU A 260 -18.76 0.04 20.48
CA GLU A 260 -17.46 0.67 20.66
C GLU A 260 -16.50 0.34 19.51
N ILE A 261 -16.52 -0.89 18.99
CA ILE A 261 -15.73 -1.27 17.81
C ILE A 261 -16.18 -0.49 16.57
N ILE A 262 -17.49 -0.46 16.29
CA ILE A 262 -18.05 0.29 15.15
C ILE A 262 -17.73 1.78 15.29
N GLN A 263 -17.87 2.32 16.48
CA GLN A 263 -17.56 3.73 16.74
C GLN A 263 -16.05 4.01 16.57
N ALA A 264 -15.17 3.07 16.96
CA ALA A 264 -13.74 3.20 16.74
C ALA A 264 -13.40 3.33 15.26
N TRP A 265 -14.05 2.57 14.38
CA TRP A 265 -13.87 2.71 12.93
C TRP A 265 -14.47 4.01 12.38
N ARG A 266 -15.66 4.41 12.85
CA ARG A 266 -16.33 5.65 12.39
C ARG A 266 -15.58 6.93 12.80
N ASP A 267 -14.99 6.94 13.98
CA ASP A 267 -14.23 8.08 14.52
C ASP A 267 -12.78 8.13 14.00
N TYR A 268 -12.35 7.09 13.26
CA TYR A 268 -10.96 6.98 12.84
C TYR A 268 -10.59 8.04 11.82
N LYS A 269 -9.91 9.09 12.29
CA LYS A 269 -9.36 10.19 11.48
C LYS A 269 -7.84 10.26 11.70
N PRO A 270 -7.08 9.37 11.08
CA PRO A 270 -5.61 9.39 11.17
C PRO A 270 -5.01 10.56 10.38
N LEU A 271 -3.71 10.72 10.49
CA LEU A 271 -2.98 11.88 9.98
C LEU A 271 -3.24 12.21 8.49
N PRO A 272 -3.27 11.25 7.54
CA PRO A 272 -3.55 11.57 6.15
C PRO A 272 -4.93 12.19 5.93
N GLN A 273 -5.95 11.75 6.70
CA GLN A 273 -7.31 12.28 6.65
C GLN A 273 -7.41 13.66 7.32
N GLN A 274 -6.61 13.92 8.35
CA GLN A 274 -6.51 15.24 8.98
C GLN A 274 -5.84 16.25 8.06
N LEU A 275 -4.80 15.85 7.34
CA LEU A 275 -4.08 16.65 6.34
C LEU A 275 -4.82 16.77 5.01
N GLU A 276 -5.94 16.08 4.84
CA GLU A 276 -6.72 16.04 3.59
C GLU A 276 -5.86 15.68 2.36
N LEU A 277 -4.95 14.69 2.54
CA LEU A 277 -4.07 14.26 1.45
C LEU A 277 -4.90 13.76 0.25
N PRO A 278 -4.49 14.06 -1.00
CA PRO A 278 -5.29 13.80 -2.20
C PRO A 278 -5.76 12.35 -2.36
N SER A 279 -4.96 11.38 -1.95
CA SER A 279 -5.29 9.95 -2.03
C SER A 279 -5.88 9.39 -0.73
N ALA A 280 -6.05 10.21 0.33
CA ALA A 280 -6.60 9.76 1.60
C ALA A 280 -8.12 9.61 1.53
N PRO A 281 -8.69 8.39 1.70
CA PRO A 281 -10.13 8.20 1.65
C PRO A 281 -10.80 8.77 2.91
N GLN A 282 -12.00 9.31 2.76
CA GLN A 282 -12.84 9.80 3.84
C GLN A 282 -14.15 8.96 3.89
N PRO A 283 -14.36 8.11 4.91
CA PRO A 283 -13.45 7.70 5.98
C PRO A 283 -12.39 6.69 5.52
N ALA A 284 -11.34 6.45 6.34
CA ALA A 284 -10.31 5.45 6.07
C ALA A 284 -10.84 4.01 6.16
N VAL A 285 -11.75 3.77 7.11
CA VAL A 285 -12.46 2.49 7.30
C VAL A 285 -13.96 2.73 7.21
N ILE A 286 -14.65 1.97 6.34
CA ILE A 286 -16.10 2.05 6.14
C ILE A 286 -16.74 0.82 6.78
N TYR A 287 -17.62 1.00 7.76
CA TYR A 287 -18.43 -0.09 8.30
C TYR A 287 -19.75 -0.22 7.54
N LEU A 288 -20.07 -1.43 7.09
CA LEU A 288 -21.28 -1.79 6.35
C LEU A 288 -22.20 -2.61 7.27
N ASP A 289 -23.44 -2.15 7.43
CA ASP A 289 -24.41 -2.77 8.35
C ASP A 289 -25.15 -3.98 7.72
N GLU A 290 -25.11 -4.11 6.39
CA GLU A 290 -25.81 -5.18 5.69
C GLU A 290 -25.20 -6.55 5.99
N PRO A 291 -26.06 -7.59 6.23
CA PRO A 291 -25.60 -8.89 6.74
C PRO A 291 -24.77 -9.71 5.75
N ASN A 292 -24.73 -9.33 4.47
CA ASN A 292 -23.99 -10.00 3.40
C ASN A 292 -22.86 -9.14 2.79
N ARG A 293 -22.46 -8.07 3.48
CA ARG A 293 -21.40 -7.16 3.04
C ARG A 293 -20.22 -7.17 4.02
N PRO A 294 -18.99 -6.88 3.54
CA PRO A 294 -18.61 -6.47 2.18
C PRO A 294 -18.49 -7.63 1.20
N GLN A 295 -18.58 -7.31 -0.11
CA GLN A 295 -18.39 -8.24 -1.21
C GLN A 295 -17.43 -7.65 -2.27
N PRO A 296 -16.45 -8.40 -2.80
CA PRO A 296 -15.47 -7.85 -3.76
C PRO A 296 -16.10 -7.16 -4.97
N ARG A 297 -17.16 -7.74 -5.52
CA ARG A 297 -17.85 -7.19 -6.69
C ARG A 297 -18.53 -5.85 -6.41
N LEU A 298 -19.04 -5.65 -5.20
CA LEU A 298 -19.87 -4.50 -4.85
C LEU A 298 -19.05 -3.39 -4.17
N ASP A 299 -18.04 -3.77 -3.36
CA ASP A 299 -17.45 -2.87 -2.37
C ASP A 299 -15.96 -2.56 -2.59
N ARG A 300 -15.28 -3.27 -3.50
CA ARG A 300 -13.83 -3.05 -3.70
C ARG A 300 -13.47 -1.62 -4.12
N MET A 301 -14.43 -0.85 -4.66
CA MET A 301 -14.25 0.54 -5.07
C MET A 301 -14.96 1.51 -4.12
N ALA A 302 -15.35 1.08 -2.92
CA ALA A 302 -16.00 1.93 -1.93
C ALA A 302 -15.11 3.08 -1.46
N GLY A 303 -15.74 4.14 -0.98
CA GLY A 303 -15.08 5.33 -0.41
C GLY A 303 -15.06 6.54 -1.34
N SER A 304 -14.66 7.69 -0.77
CA SER A 304 -14.57 8.97 -1.49
C SER A 304 -13.51 8.93 -2.60
N ILE A 305 -12.44 8.17 -2.38
CA ILE A 305 -11.41 7.87 -3.38
C ILE A 305 -11.58 6.39 -3.74
N PRO A 306 -11.99 6.07 -4.97
CA PRO A 306 -12.33 4.70 -5.36
C PRO A 306 -11.20 3.68 -5.09
N GLY A 307 -11.49 2.65 -4.29
CA GLY A 307 -10.56 1.58 -3.96
C GLY A 307 -9.49 1.92 -2.91
N MET A 308 -9.52 3.11 -2.30
CA MET A 308 -8.56 3.51 -1.27
C MET A 308 -9.03 3.21 0.16
N ALA A 309 -10.33 3.09 0.43
CA ALA A 309 -10.85 2.74 1.75
C ALA A 309 -10.79 1.22 1.99
N THR A 310 -10.65 0.84 3.27
CA THR A 310 -10.92 -0.51 3.73
C THR A 310 -12.37 -0.61 4.17
N THR A 311 -13.11 -1.63 3.74
CA THR A 311 -14.48 -1.87 4.20
C THR A 311 -14.50 -2.98 5.25
N ALA A 312 -15.27 -2.78 6.32
CA ALA A 312 -15.52 -3.73 7.38
C ALA A 312 -17.02 -4.02 7.47
N GLY A 313 -17.40 -5.23 7.86
CA GLY A 313 -18.80 -5.58 8.07
C GLY A 313 -18.96 -6.89 8.81
N ARG A 314 -20.21 -7.30 9.06
CA ARG A 314 -20.50 -8.55 9.74
C ARG A 314 -19.87 -8.69 11.13
N LEU A 315 -19.67 -7.61 11.87
CA LEU A 315 -19.19 -7.66 13.25
C LEU A 315 -20.19 -8.40 14.13
N ARG A 316 -19.73 -9.41 14.85
CA ARG A 316 -20.55 -10.24 15.76
C ARG A 316 -19.68 -10.96 16.79
N PRO A 317 -20.26 -11.41 17.93
CA PRO A 317 -19.52 -12.22 18.90
C PRO A 317 -18.93 -13.49 18.27
N ASP A 318 -17.78 -13.89 18.76
CA ASP A 318 -17.09 -15.13 18.37
C ASP A 318 -17.05 -16.10 19.56
N PRO A 319 -17.40 -17.40 19.39
CA PRO A 319 -17.35 -18.36 20.47
C PRO A 319 -15.93 -18.77 20.90
N LEU A 320 -14.91 -18.54 20.06
CA LEU A 320 -13.51 -18.89 20.35
C LEU A 320 -12.66 -17.66 20.73
N PHE A 321 -13.02 -16.51 20.19
CA PHE A 321 -12.40 -15.20 20.42
C PHE A 321 -13.46 -14.25 21.00
N ASP A 322 -13.14 -12.95 21.06
CA ASP A 322 -14.14 -11.97 21.48
C ASP A 322 -15.13 -11.64 20.39
N TYR A 323 -14.61 -11.31 19.20
CA TYR A 323 -15.41 -10.91 18.03
C TYR A 323 -14.85 -11.44 16.72
N LYS A 324 -15.72 -11.48 15.70
CA LYS A 324 -15.34 -11.75 14.31
C LYS A 324 -16.05 -10.81 13.37
N PHE A 325 -15.39 -10.51 12.27
CA PHE A 325 -15.88 -9.61 11.22
C PHE A 325 -15.26 -9.96 9.87
N VAL A 326 -15.67 -9.24 8.82
CA VAL A 326 -15.15 -9.41 7.47
C VAL A 326 -14.58 -8.09 7.01
N LEU A 327 -13.40 -8.12 6.38
CA LEU A 327 -12.76 -6.99 5.73
C LEU A 327 -12.71 -7.19 4.22
N LEU A 328 -12.65 -6.07 3.51
CA LEU A 328 -12.38 -6.07 2.08
C LEU A 328 -11.59 -4.81 1.72
N GLY A 329 -10.64 -4.97 0.82
CA GLY A 329 -9.98 -3.84 0.20
C GLY A 329 -9.47 -4.13 -1.21
N HIS A 330 -9.17 -3.07 -1.97
CA HIS A 330 -8.68 -3.21 -3.33
C HIS A 330 -7.17 -3.43 -3.35
N ASN A 331 -6.76 -4.65 -3.71
CA ASN A 331 -5.38 -5.10 -3.62
C ASN A 331 -4.38 -4.37 -4.52
N THR A 332 -4.79 -3.89 -5.70
CA THR A 332 -3.89 -3.17 -6.62
C THR A 332 -3.98 -1.65 -6.50
N VAL A 333 -5.02 -1.12 -5.83
CA VAL A 333 -5.16 0.31 -5.50
C VAL A 333 -4.59 0.54 -4.10
N ARG A 334 -5.39 0.46 -3.04
CA ARG A 334 -4.92 0.70 -1.67
C ARG A 334 -3.80 -0.25 -1.25
N GLY A 335 -3.91 -1.52 -1.61
CA GLY A 335 -2.93 -2.57 -1.28
C GLY A 335 -1.62 -2.50 -2.08
N ALA A 336 -1.49 -1.58 -3.06
CA ALA A 336 -0.30 -1.43 -3.88
C ALA A 336 -0.09 0.03 -4.32
N ALA A 337 -0.36 0.37 -5.59
CA ALA A 337 0.00 1.66 -6.18
C ALA A 337 -0.58 2.86 -5.43
N GLY A 338 -1.84 2.82 -5.04
CA GLY A 338 -2.47 3.90 -4.27
C GLY A 338 -1.89 4.06 -2.86
N GLY A 339 -1.49 2.94 -2.23
CA GLY A 339 -0.77 2.97 -0.95
C GLY A 339 0.57 3.69 -1.06
N SER A 340 1.37 3.38 -2.08
CA SER A 340 2.64 4.09 -2.35
C SER A 340 2.43 5.55 -2.67
N LEU A 341 1.36 5.87 -3.42
CA LEU A 341 1.03 7.25 -3.74
C LEU A 341 0.72 8.05 -2.47
N LEU A 342 -0.09 7.50 -1.57
CA LEU A 342 -0.39 8.10 -0.27
C LEU A 342 0.85 8.22 0.63
N ASN A 343 1.78 7.24 0.57
CA ASN A 343 3.08 7.35 1.23
C ASN A 343 3.88 8.56 0.70
N ALA A 344 3.93 8.73 -0.63
CA ALA A 344 4.65 9.86 -1.24
C ALA A 344 4.01 11.21 -0.88
N GLU A 345 2.69 11.30 -0.84
CA GLU A 345 1.96 12.49 -0.38
C GLU A 345 2.31 12.84 1.07
N LEU A 346 2.33 11.82 1.96
CA LEU A 346 2.72 12.01 3.35
C LEU A 346 4.18 12.48 3.48
N LEU A 347 5.09 11.88 2.71
CA LEU A 347 6.51 12.26 2.69
C LEU A 347 6.70 13.71 2.21
N LEU A 348 5.93 14.15 1.22
CA LEU A 348 5.94 15.53 0.75
C LEU A 348 5.43 16.48 1.83
N ALA A 349 4.30 16.17 2.46
CA ALA A 349 3.70 16.96 3.53
C ALA A 349 4.63 17.12 4.74
N HIS A 350 5.51 16.14 5.01
CA HIS A 350 6.47 16.15 6.12
C HIS A 350 7.87 16.60 5.72
N GLY A 351 8.08 17.13 4.52
CA GLY A 351 9.35 17.73 4.12
C GLY A 351 10.47 16.76 3.74
N TYR A 352 10.20 15.47 3.54
CA TYR A 352 11.23 14.49 3.19
C TYR A 352 11.70 14.56 1.73
N LEU A 353 11.02 15.31 0.86
CA LEU A 353 11.30 15.36 -0.58
C LEU A 353 12.18 16.57 -0.99
N GLY A 354 13.08 17.03 -0.14
CA GLY A 354 14.13 18.01 -0.46
C GLY A 354 13.60 19.35 -0.98
N GLN A 355 14.08 19.80 -2.15
CA GLN A 355 13.69 21.10 -2.72
C GLN A 355 12.18 21.15 -3.08
N ALA A 356 11.60 20.03 -3.53
CA ALA A 356 10.17 19.95 -3.76
C ALA A 356 9.36 20.23 -2.49
N ALA A 357 9.81 19.73 -1.32
CA ALA A 357 9.16 20.01 -0.04
C ALA A 357 9.24 21.48 0.37
N ALA A 358 10.32 22.19 0.04
CA ALA A 358 10.46 23.61 0.38
C ALA A 358 9.41 24.50 -0.31
N THR A 359 8.96 24.14 -1.52
CA THR A 359 7.88 24.83 -2.23
C THR A 359 6.50 24.55 -1.66
N TRP A 360 6.36 23.45 -0.89
CA TRP A 360 5.10 23.00 -0.29
C TRP A 360 5.02 23.28 1.22
N ALA A 361 6.13 23.66 1.89
CA ALA A 361 6.21 23.82 3.34
C ALA A 361 5.17 24.82 3.92
N GLY A 362 4.72 25.81 3.14
CA GLY A 362 3.66 26.73 3.54
C GLY A 362 2.22 26.25 3.32
N ALA A 363 2.02 25.08 2.67
CA ALA A 363 0.69 24.54 2.38
C ALA A 363 0.16 23.63 3.50
N PHE A 364 1.03 23.21 4.42
CA PHE A 364 0.73 22.24 5.48
C PHE A 364 0.96 22.80 6.89
N GLU A 365 0.81 24.09 7.12
CA GLU A 365 0.76 24.60 8.49
C GLU A 365 -0.46 23.98 9.19
N VAL A 366 -0.18 22.97 10.01
CA VAL A 366 -1.16 22.36 10.90
C VAL A 366 -1.48 23.40 11.98
N ALA A 367 -2.74 23.84 12.02
CA ALA A 367 -3.28 24.71 13.04
C ALA A 367 -3.29 24.03 14.42
#